data_75ae5bc188686021a398eb29633aeb50
#
_entry.id   75ae5bc188686021a398eb29633aeb50
#
_cell.length_a   1.000
_cell.length_b   1.000
_cell.length_c   1.000
_cell.angle_alpha   90.00
_cell.angle_beta   90.00
_cell.angle_gamma   90.00
#
_symmetry.space_group_name_H-M   'P 1'
#
loop_
_entity.id
_entity.type
_entity.pdbx_description
1 polymer ?
#
loop_
_entity_poly.entity_id
_entity_poly.type
_entity_poly.pdbx_seq_one_letter_code
_entity_poly.pdbx_strand_id
1 'polypeptide(L)'
;MCISPTHPTALKVQLGRNLRQRHGCYINAANATRIHADDKIYSTTMNVQNTSATQPISYPIEAHPDVGEIIEIAPGVQWLSMPIPGSLAFINVYLLRDHNGWWIVDTGVSNDQTTQLWQRIFTERFTDEPVVGLICTHMHPDHTGQARMITEHFQCPLYMTRGEYYQARAFANNAGESHSGWIGQRFYHRAGMPADFLEEIGKMWSKRSNEGMSMPTLPGGYERLVEDQVLTIGGNDWRVVIGSGHSPEHACLYCADLKLLIAGDQILPIITSNV
;
A
#
# COMPACT_ATOMS: atom_id res chain seq x y z
N MET A 1 -36.38 19.71 10.08
CA MET A 1 -36.38 18.39 10.76
C MET A 1 -35.05 17.74 10.45
N CYS A 2 -34.12 17.75 11.41
CA CYS A 2 -32.82 17.13 11.28
C CYS A 2 -32.93 15.65 11.62
N ILE A 3 -32.45 14.79 10.74
CA ILE A 3 -32.29 13.36 11.01
C ILE A 3 -30.78 13.13 11.17
N SER A 4 -30.39 12.70 12.38
CA SER A 4 -29.03 12.33 12.75
C SER A 4 -28.69 10.93 12.24
N PRO A 5 -27.50 10.68 11.65
CA PRO A 5 -27.10 9.32 11.32
C PRO A 5 -26.40 8.67 12.52
N THR A 6 -26.89 7.51 12.91
CA THR A 6 -26.32 6.62 13.92
C THR A 6 -25.06 5.93 13.38
N HIS A 7 -23.98 5.98 14.14
CA HIS A 7 -22.69 5.35 13.82
C HIS A 7 -22.76 3.82 13.82
N PRO A 8 -22.04 3.15 12.91
CA PRO A 8 -21.77 1.72 13.04
C PRO A 8 -20.61 1.48 14.02
N THR A 9 -20.78 0.48 14.85
CA THR A 9 -19.91 0.04 15.93
C THR A 9 -18.57 -0.44 15.42
N ALA A 10 -17.48 0.17 15.88
CA ALA A 10 -16.12 -0.25 15.58
C ALA A 10 -15.82 -1.63 16.19
N LEU A 11 -15.31 -2.55 15.37
CA LEU A 11 -14.82 -3.85 15.79
C LEU A 11 -13.48 -3.64 16.54
N LYS A 12 -13.47 -3.80 17.87
CA LYS A 12 -12.24 -3.81 18.67
C LYS A 12 -11.55 -5.15 18.55
N VAL A 13 -10.41 -5.20 17.86
CA VAL A 13 -9.49 -6.33 17.90
C VAL A 13 -8.49 -6.09 19.03
N GLN A 14 -8.53 -6.93 20.08
CA GLN A 14 -7.60 -6.85 21.22
C GLN A 14 -6.41 -7.75 20.92
N LEU A 15 -5.27 -7.15 20.60
CA LEU A 15 -4.01 -7.85 20.31
C LEU A 15 -3.13 -7.89 21.55
N GLY A 16 -2.65 -9.08 21.88
CA GLY A 16 -1.74 -9.33 23.01
C GLY A 16 -0.35 -8.68 22.79
N ARG A 17 0.24 -8.22 23.91
CA ARG A 17 1.55 -7.56 23.94
C ARG A 17 2.67 -8.56 23.63
N ASN A 18 3.63 -8.13 22.83
CA ASN A 18 4.94 -8.71 22.48
C ASN A 18 5.04 -9.39 21.11
N LEU A 19 5.09 -8.59 20.06
CA LEU A 19 5.73 -9.00 18.80
C LEU A 19 6.33 -7.76 18.12
N ARG A 20 7.62 -7.82 17.82
CA ARG A 20 8.33 -6.82 17.02
C ARG A 20 7.65 -6.70 15.65
N GLN A 21 7.61 -5.49 15.13
CA GLN A 21 6.95 -5.08 13.90
C GLN A 21 7.18 -6.05 12.74
N ARG A 22 6.11 -6.67 12.27
CA ARG A 22 6.10 -7.45 11.03
C ARG A 22 5.11 -6.77 10.09
N HIS A 23 5.59 -6.23 9.00
CA HIS A 23 4.80 -5.54 7.99
C HIS A 23 4.64 -6.47 6.79
N GLY A 24 3.44 -6.67 6.36
CA GLY A 24 3.06 -7.46 5.19
C GLY A 24 2.04 -8.54 5.55
N CYS A 25 0.84 -8.39 5.03
CA CYS A 25 -0.25 -9.30 5.33
C CYS A 25 -0.55 -10.17 4.12
N TYR A 26 -0.37 -11.49 4.28
CA TYR A 26 -0.99 -12.48 3.41
C TYR A 26 -2.27 -12.95 4.06
N ILE A 27 -3.41 -12.64 3.48
CA ILE A 27 -4.68 -13.23 3.89
C ILE A 27 -4.95 -14.40 2.94
N ASN A 28 -4.82 -15.61 3.44
CA ASN A 28 -5.32 -16.78 2.73
C ASN A 28 -6.85 -16.79 2.82
N ALA A 29 -7.52 -16.48 1.70
CA ALA A 29 -8.97 -16.35 1.62
C ALA A 29 -9.72 -17.69 1.64
N ALA A 30 -9.29 -18.65 2.46
CA ALA A 30 -9.95 -19.97 2.56
C ALA A 30 -11.41 -19.92 3.04
N ASN A 31 -11.88 -18.73 3.51
CA ASN A 31 -13.26 -18.55 3.99
C ASN A 31 -13.88 -17.21 3.51
N ALA A 32 -13.71 -16.84 2.24
CA ALA A 32 -14.45 -15.73 1.69
C ALA A 32 -15.92 -16.15 1.49
N THR A 33 -16.80 -15.68 2.35
CA THR A 33 -18.25 -15.77 2.16
C THR A 33 -18.63 -14.96 0.92
N ARG A 34 -19.25 -15.60 -0.07
CA ARG A 34 -19.77 -14.98 -1.29
C ARG A 34 -20.76 -13.88 -0.90
N ILE A 35 -20.46 -12.64 -1.23
CA ILE A 35 -21.45 -11.56 -1.23
C ILE A 35 -22.08 -11.55 -2.61
N HIS A 36 -23.33 -11.98 -2.70
CA HIS A 36 -24.16 -11.81 -3.90
C HIS A 36 -24.69 -10.37 -3.95
N ALA A 37 -24.44 -9.70 -5.06
CA ALA A 37 -25.01 -8.38 -5.36
C ALA A 37 -26.43 -8.56 -5.87
N ASP A 38 -27.40 -8.80 -5.02
CA ASP A 38 -28.84 -8.62 -5.24
C ASP A 38 -29.59 -9.02 -3.95
N ASP A 39 -29.57 -8.16 -2.94
CA ASP A 39 -30.53 -8.31 -1.85
C ASP A 39 -31.02 -6.95 -1.35
N LYS A 40 -32.32 -6.74 -1.59
CA LYS A 40 -33.09 -5.66 -0.99
C LYS A 40 -33.02 -5.72 0.53
N ILE A 41 -32.70 -4.57 1.12
CA ILE A 41 -32.67 -4.40 2.58
C ILE A 41 -34.07 -4.70 3.15
N TYR A 42 -34.23 -5.87 3.75
CA TYR A 42 -35.29 -6.14 4.71
C TYR A 42 -34.68 -6.17 6.12
N SER A 43 -35.15 -5.25 6.95
CA SER A 43 -34.88 -5.24 8.39
C SER A 43 -35.45 -6.53 9.03
N THR A 44 -34.60 -7.51 9.21
CA THR A 44 -34.90 -8.66 10.05
C THR A 44 -33.92 -8.61 11.23
N THR A 45 -34.43 -8.48 12.43
CA THR A 45 -33.67 -8.61 13.68
C THR A 45 -33.05 -10.01 13.71
N MET A 46 -31.78 -10.11 13.34
CA MET A 46 -31.04 -11.36 13.49
C MET A 46 -30.62 -11.50 14.93
N ASN A 47 -31.12 -12.54 15.58
CA ASN A 47 -30.58 -13.06 16.81
C ASN A 47 -29.22 -13.70 16.49
N VAL A 48 -28.14 -12.91 16.55
CA VAL A 48 -26.76 -13.42 16.36
C VAL A 48 -26.39 -14.21 17.58
N GLN A 49 -26.61 -15.51 17.55
CA GLN A 49 -25.91 -16.43 18.45
C GLN A 49 -24.44 -16.43 18.03
N ASN A 50 -23.63 -15.76 18.84
CA ASN A 50 -22.19 -15.59 18.66
C ASN A 50 -21.47 -16.90 18.95
N THR A 51 -21.37 -17.80 17.95
CA THR A 51 -20.58 -19.04 18.03
C THR A 51 -19.62 -19.16 16.85
N SER A 52 -18.91 -18.10 16.49
CA SER A 52 -17.71 -18.26 15.70
C SER A 52 -16.51 -18.01 16.60
N ALA A 53 -15.85 -19.07 17.03
CA ALA A 53 -14.50 -18.98 17.51
C ALA A 53 -13.69 -18.28 16.39
N THR A 54 -13.29 -17.02 16.61
CA THR A 54 -12.42 -16.29 15.70
C THR A 54 -11.14 -17.11 15.58
N GLN A 55 -10.92 -17.71 14.42
CA GLN A 55 -9.63 -18.37 14.19
C GLN A 55 -8.54 -17.31 14.28
N PRO A 56 -7.47 -17.55 15.02
CA PRO A 56 -6.37 -16.60 15.14
C PRO A 56 -5.75 -16.38 13.76
N ILE A 57 -5.31 -15.14 13.49
CA ILE A 57 -4.53 -14.84 12.29
C ILE A 57 -3.28 -15.70 12.32
N SER A 58 -3.04 -16.45 11.26
CA SER A 58 -1.81 -17.22 11.08
C SER A 58 -0.85 -16.48 10.14
N TYR A 59 0.44 -16.62 10.40
CA TYR A 59 1.51 -16.06 9.57
C TYR A 59 2.26 -17.23 8.93
N PRO A 60 1.89 -17.64 7.70
CA PRO A 60 2.45 -18.83 7.05
C PRO A 60 3.94 -18.69 6.73
N ILE A 61 4.45 -17.45 6.66
CA ILE A 61 5.86 -17.13 6.45
C ILE A 61 6.39 -16.57 7.77
N GLU A 62 7.28 -17.30 8.43
CA GLU A 62 7.77 -16.99 9.77
C GLU A 62 8.68 -15.74 9.80
N ALA A 63 9.46 -15.54 8.74
CA ALA A 63 10.39 -14.43 8.63
C ALA A 63 10.17 -13.66 7.32
N HIS A 64 10.23 -12.33 7.40
CA HIS A 64 10.32 -11.50 6.19
C HIS A 64 11.69 -11.68 5.54
N PRO A 65 11.82 -11.48 4.20
CA PRO A 65 13.12 -11.46 3.54
C PRO A 65 13.98 -10.33 4.09
N ASP A 66 15.30 -10.52 4.13
CA ASP A 66 16.23 -9.44 4.40
C ASP A 66 16.10 -8.33 3.35
N VAL A 67 16.55 -7.12 3.69
CA VAL A 67 16.48 -5.98 2.75
C VAL A 67 17.24 -6.33 1.46
N GLY A 68 16.49 -6.29 0.35
CA GLY A 68 16.97 -6.64 -0.99
C GLY A 68 16.96 -8.13 -1.31
N GLU A 69 16.53 -8.98 -0.38
CA GLU A 69 16.27 -10.39 -0.62
C GLU A 69 14.92 -10.57 -1.29
N ILE A 70 14.84 -11.56 -2.18
CA ILE A 70 13.62 -11.93 -2.90
C ILE A 70 13.28 -13.38 -2.57
N ILE A 71 12.08 -13.61 -2.04
CA ILE A 71 11.56 -14.95 -1.77
C ILE A 71 10.29 -15.21 -2.57
N GLU A 72 10.11 -16.43 -3.07
CA GLU A 72 8.86 -16.84 -3.70
C GLU A 72 7.85 -17.23 -2.64
N ILE A 73 6.63 -16.68 -2.73
CA ILE A 73 5.56 -16.85 -1.74
C ILE A 73 4.36 -17.61 -2.29
N ALA A 74 4.23 -17.63 -3.61
CA ALA A 74 3.31 -18.45 -4.38
C ALA A 74 3.85 -18.60 -5.81
N PRO A 75 3.39 -19.57 -6.61
CA PRO A 75 3.86 -19.73 -7.97
C PRO A 75 3.79 -18.42 -8.78
N GLY A 76 4.96 -17.92 -9.19
CA GLY A 76 5.09 -16.67 -9.95
C GLY A 76 4.87 -15.39 -9.14
N VAL A 77 4.78 -15.47 -7.82
CA VAL A 77 4.64 -14.31 -6.92
C VAL A 77 5.82 -14.26 -5.96
N GLN A 78 6.58 -13.19 -6.02
CA GLN A 78 7.77 -13.00 -5.19
C GLN A 78 7.62 -11.77 -4.33
N TRP A 79 8.15 -11.86 -3.12
CA TRP A 79 8.19 -10.81 -2.12
C TRP A 79 9.62 -10.29 -1.99
N LEU A 80 9.78 -8.98 -2.13
CA LEU A 80 11.02 -8.24 -1.99
C LEU A 80 10.88 -7.23 -0.86
N SER A 81 11.84 -7.20 0.05
CA SER A 81 11.90 -6.21 1.12
C SER A 81 12.74 -5.01 0.70
N MET A 82 12.15 -3.80 0.69
CA MET A 82 12.82 -2.55 0.36
C MET A 82 13.05 -1.69 1.60
N PRO A 83 14.24 -1.07 1.75
CA PRO A 83 14.55 -0.30 2.95
C PRO A 83 13.73 0.99 3.03
N ILE A 84 13.34 1.34 4.25
CA ILE A 84 12.73 2.62 4.56
C ILE A 84 13.43 3.24 5.77
N PRO A 85 13.77 4.53 5.75
CA PRO A 85 14.35 5.21 6.91
C PRO A 85 13.38 5.24 8.10
N GLY A 86 13.93 5.05 9.30
CA GLY A 86 13.16 5.17 10.54
C GLY A 86 12.73 3.84 11.14
N SER A 87 11.66 3.87 11.95
CA SER A 87 11.25 2.74 12.78
C SER A 87 10.58 1.60 12.01
N LEU A 88 10.09 1.85 10.79
CA LEU A 88 9.43 0.83 9.95
C LEU A 88 10.42 -0.15 9.32
N ALA A 89 11.67 0.27 9.13
CA ALA A 89 12.79 -0.49 8.59
C ALA A 89 12.66 -0.90 7.12
N PHE A 90 11.51 -1.37 6.67
CA PHE A 90 11.30 -1.81 5.27
C PHE A 90 9.83 -1.70 4.87
N ILE A 91 9.59 -1.70 3.56
CA ILE A 91 8.27 -1.93 2.95
C ILE A 91 8.31 -3.17 2.06
N ASN A 92 7.13 -3.69 1.76
CA ASN A 92 6.96 -4.86 0.91
C ASN A 92 6.71 -4.42 -0.53
N VAL A 93 7.48 -5.00 -1.43
CA VAL A 93 7.36 -4.88 -2.88
C VAL A 93 7.12 -6.27 -3.44
N TYR A 94 6.31 -6.39 -4.48
CA TYR A 94 6.03 -7.70 -5.06
C TYR A 94 6.44 -7.72 -6.53
N LEU A 95 6.92 -8.89 -6.97
CA LEU A 95 7.24 -9.19 -8.35
C LEU A 95 6.28 -10.27 -8.82
N LEU A 96 5.52 -9.99 -9.87
CA LEU A 96 4.58 -10.93 -10.46
C LEU A 96 5.14 -11.39 -11.81
N ARG A 97 5.32 -12.70 -11.97
CA ARG A 97 5.83 -13.28 -13.20
C ARG A 97 4.77 -13.24 -14.28
N ASP A 98 5.15 -12.77 -15.48
CA ASP A 98 4.34 -12.83 -16.67
C ASP A 98 5.05 -13.61 -17.78
N HIS A 99 4.37 -13.90 -18.88
CA HIS A 99 4.91 -14.68 -20.02
C HIS A 99 6.10 -14.00 -20.71
N ASN A 100 6.11 -12.67 -20.72
CA ASN A 100 7.10 -11.85 -21.42
C ASN A 100 7.98 -11.00 -20.48
N GLY A 101 7.94 -11.25 -19.16
CA GLY A 101 8.74 -10.50 -18.19
C GLY A 101 8.11 -10.47 -16.81
N TRP A 102 8.27 -9.34 -16.13
CA TRP A 102 7.86 -9.16 -14.75
C TRP A 102 7.02 -7.90 -14.56
N TRP A 103 6.05 -7.98 -13.69
CA TRP A 103 5.38 -6.82 -13.12
C TRP A 103 5.94 -6.52 -11.74
N ILE A 104 6.10 -5.24 -11.44
CA ILE A 104 6.48 -4.78 -10.10
C ILE A 104 5.25 -4.15 -9.46
N VAL A 105 5.02 -4.43 -8.17
CA VAL A 105 3.99 -3.78 -7.36
C VAL A 105 4.69 -3.04 -6.22
N ASP A 106 4.59 -1.71 -6.23
CA ASP A 106 5.27 -0.75 -5.37
C ASP A 106 6.80 -0.67 -5.57
N THR A 107 7.47 0.35 -5.02
CA THR A 107 8.82 0.66 -5.48
C THR A 107 9.86 1.00 -4.40
N GLY A 108 9.46 1.31 -3.19
CA GLY A 108 10.35 1.86 -2.19
C GLY A 108 10.51 3.38 -2.26
N VAL A 109 11.19 3.96 -1.29
CA VAL A 109 11.42 5.40 -1.16
C VAL A 109 12.40 5.93 -2.21
N SER A 110 12.31 7.24 -2.51
CA SER A 110 13.26 7.95 -3.37
C SER A 110 14.48 8.36 -2.56
N ASN A 111 15.49 7.49 -2.48
CA ASN A 111 16.80 7.77 -1.92
C ASN A 111 17.90 6.95 -2.60
N ASP A 112 19.15 7.28 -2.35
CA ASP A 112 20.31 6.62 -2.99
C ASP A 112 20.40 5.13 -2.66
N GLN A 113 20.10 4.74 -1.44
CA GLN A 113 20.14 3.33 -1.01
C GLN A 113 19.15 2.48 -1.80
N THR A 114 17.90 2.92 -1.92
CA THR A 114 16.86 2.20 -2.66
C THR A 114 17.16 2.22 -4.17
N THR A 115 17.67 3.33 -4.68
CA THR A 115 18.08 3.44 -6.10
C THR A 115 19.19 2.45 -6.44
N GLN A 116 20.26 2.38 -5.63
CA GLN A 116 21.37 1.45 -5.82
C GLN A 116 20.90 -0.01 -5.71
N LEU A 117 20.00 -0.29 -4.78
CA LEU A 117 19.43 -1.62 -4.62
C LEU A 117 18.65 -2.04 -5.86
N TRP A 118 17.81 -1.17 -6.42
CA TRP A 118 17.10 -1.45 -7.67
C TRP A 118 18.07 -1.64 -8.84
N GLN A 119 19.11 -0.81 -8.98
CA GLN A 119 20.12 -0.96 -10.04
C GLN A 119 20.81 -2.32 -9.99
N ARG A 120 21.13 -2.80 -8.78
CA ARG A 120 21.65 -4.15 -8.59
C ARG A 120 20.64 -5.22 -9.03
N ILE A 121 19.39 -5.12 -8.56
CA ILE A 121 18.32 -6.06 -8.91
C ILE A 121 18.07 -6.07 -10.43
N PHE A 122 18.09 -4.92 -11.10
CA PHE A 122 17.95 -4.85 -12.56
C PHE A 122 19.01 -5.67 -13.26
N THR A 123 20.26 -5.53 -12.85
CA THR A 123 21.39 -6.26 -13.43
C THR A 123 21.35 -7.76 -13.14
N GLU A 124 21.03 -8.11 -11.90
CA GLU A 124 21.08 -9.52 -11.47
C GLU A 124 19.86 -10.33 -11.92
N ARG A 125 18.70 -9.65 -12.12
CA ARG A 125 17.42 -10.37 -12.27
C ARG A 125 16.67 -10.08 -13.57
N PHE A 126 16.74 -8.87 -14.09
CA PHE A 126 15.90 -8.44 -15.22
C PHE A 126 16.66 -8.25 -16.53
N THR A 127 17.89 -8.80 -16.63
CA THR A 127 18.68 -8.70 -17.87
C THR A 127 18.03 -9.45 -19.03
N ASP A 128 17.57 -10.67 -18.80
CA ASP A 128 16.95 -11.52 -19.84
C ASP A 128 15.43 -11.45 -19.84
N GLU A 129 14.83 -10.94 -18.79
CA GLU A 129 13.39 -10.90 -18.56
C GLU A 129 12.99 -9.52 -18.03
N PRO A 130 12.62 -8.59 -18.93
CA PRO A 130 12.40 -7.20 -18.55
C PRO A 130 11.18 -7.00 -17.66
N VAL A 131 11.12 -5.85 -17.01
CA VAL A 131 9.90 -5.38 -16.37
C VAL A 131 8.96 -4.84 -17.45
N VAL A 132 7.74 -5.36 -17.50
CA VAL A 132 6.74 -5.04 -18.52
C VAL A 132 5.60 -4.16 -18.02
N GLY A 133 5.51 -3.98 -16.69
CA GLY A 133 4.53 -3.12 -16.06
C GLY A 133 4.88 -2.80 -14.62
N LEU A 134 4.52 -1.62 -14.16
CA LEU A 134 4.65 -1.18 -12.79
C LEU A 134 3.29 -0.79 -12.24
N ILE A 135 2.92 -1.33 -11.09
CA ILE A 135 1.71 -0.94 -10.35
C ILE A 135 2.15 -0.23 -9.08
N CYS A 136 1.65 0.99 -8.84
CA CYS A 136 1.75 1.61 -7.52
C CYS A 136 0.38 1.55 -6.85
N THR A 137 0.35 0.95 -5.66
CA THR A 137 -0.89 0.74 -4.91
C THR A 137 -1.52 2.06 -4.50
N HIS A 138 -0.70 3.02 -4.06
CA HIS A 138 -1.15 4.34 -3.64
C HIS A 138 -0.03 5.40 -3.72
N MET A 139 -0.34 6.62 -3.32
CA MET A 139 0.47 7.82 -3.55
C MET A 139 1.68 8.00 -2.63
N HIS A 140 1.80 7.28 -1.53
CA HIS A 140 2.82 7.54 -0.53
C HIS A 140 4.25 7.36 -1.08
N PRO A 141 5.20 8.14 -0.58
CA PRO A 141 6.56 8.17 -1.12
C PRO A 141 7.31 6.85 -1.06
N ASP A 142 7.00 6.00 -0.11
CA ASP A 142 7.59 4.67 0.04
C ASP A 142 7.02 3.63 -0.93
N HIS A 143 5.92 3.93 -1.59
CA HIS A 143 5.32 3.09 -2.63
C HIS A 143 5.59 3.61 -4.05
N THR A 144 5.80 4.92 -4.20
CA THR A 144 5.97 5.57 -5.51
C THR A 144 7.38 6.09 -5.77
N GLY A 145 8.28 6.02 -4.78
CA GLY A 145 9.56 6.73 -4.78
C GLY A 145 10.48 6.44 -5.97
N GLN A 146 10.48 5.22 -6.48
CA GLN A 146 11.30 4.83 -7.62
C GLN A 146 10.49 4.62 -8.92
N ALA A 147 9.19 4.98 -8.92
CA ALA A 147 8.30 4.70 -10.05
C ALA A 147 8.82 5.29 -11.37
N ARG A 148 9.29 6.54 -11.34
CA ARG A 148 9.84 7.18 -12.53
C ARG A 148 11.11 6.49 -13.04
N MET A 149 12.04 6.18 -12.15
CA MET A 149 13.30 5.52 -12.51
C MET A 149 13.04 4.14 -13.13
N ILE A 150 12.14 3.34 -12.56
CA ILE A 150 11.79 2.01 -13.05
C ILE A 150 11.12 2.11 -14.43
N THR A 151 10.12 2.96 -14.57
CA THR A 151 9.40 3.10 -15.84
C THR A 151 10.26 3.66 -16.96
N GLU A 152 11.16 4.61 -16.66
CA GLU A 152 12.11 5.16 -17.65
C GLU A 152 13.18 4.12 -18.05
N HIS A 153 13.66 3.30 -17.10
CA HIS A 153 14.66 2.28 -17.38
C HIS A 153 14.12 1.16 -18.30
N PHE A 154 12.93 0.64 -18.00
CA PHE A 154 12.34 -0.47 -18.74
C PHE A 154 11.39 -0.04 -19.85
N GLN A 155 11.10 1.25 -19.97
CA GLN A 155 10.12 1.79 -20.93
C GLN A 155 8.74 1.12 -20.77
N CYS A 156 8.37 0.80 -19.52
CA CYS A 156 7.12 0.14 -19.18
C CYS A 156 6.09 1.13 -18.62
N PRO A 157 4.78 0.87 -18.78
CA PRO A 157 3.74 1.73 -18.25
C PRO A 157 3.65 1.67 -16.72
N LEU A 158 3.28 2.81 -16.12
CA LEU A 158 2.82 2.90 -14.73
C LEU A 158 1.31 2.68 -14.67
N TYR A 159 0.86 1.78 -13.80
CA TYR A 159 -0.54 1.57 -13.49
C TYR A 159 -0.86 2.15 -12.10
N MET A 160 -1.89 2.98 -12.01
CA MET A 160 -2.28 3.62 -10.78
C MET A 160 -3.74 4.07 -10.83
N THR A 161 -4.41 4.21 -9.69
CA THR A 161 -5.73 4.86 -9.68
C THR A 161 -5.61 6.35 -9.92
N ARG A 162 -6.69 6.98 -10.38
CA ARG A 162 -6.66 8.41 -10.72
C ARG A 162 -6.40 9.29 -9.51
N GLY A 163 -7.08 9.00 -8.41
CA GLY A 163 -6.93 9.76 -7.16
C GLY A 163 -5.50 9.76 -6.66
N GLU A 164 -4.89 8.59 -6.63
CA GLU A 164 -3.51 8.40 -6.16
C GLU A 164 -2.48 9.08 -7.06
N TYR A 165 -2.61 8.92 -8.38
CA TYR A 165 -1.69 9.53 -9.33
C TYR A 165 -1.67 11.06 -9.24
N TYR A 166 -2.85 11.69 -9.25
CA TYR A 166 -2.90 13.17 -9.20
C TYR A 166 -2.56 13.71 -7.82
N GLN A 167 -2.88 13.00 -6.75
CA GLN A 167 -2.50 13.41 -5.40
C GLN A 167 -0.99 13.34 -5.19
N ALA A 168 -0.31 12.27 -5.64
CA ALA A 168 1.14 12.19 -5.62
C ALA A 168 1.80 13.36 -6.38
N ARG A 169 1.29 13.69 -7.56
CA ARG A 169 1.79 14.84 -8.34
C ARG A 169 1.54 16.18 -7.66
N ALA A 170 0.38 16.35 -7.03
CA ALA A 170 0.08 17.56 -6.27
C ALA A 170 1.05 17.73 -5.09
N PHE A 171 1.30 16.67 -4.33
CA PHE A 171 2.29 16.69 -3.25
C PHE A 171 3.71 16.96 -3.74
N ALA A 172 4.13 16.35 -4.84
CA ALA A 172 5.45 16.60 -5.41
C ALA A 172 5.66 18.06 -5.81
N ASN A 173 4.63 18.72 -6.34
CA ASN A 173 4.67 20.13 -6.72
C ASN A 173 4.57 21.07 -5.51
N ASN A 174 3.94 20.66 -4.43
CA ASN A 174 3.75 21.46 -3.21
C ASN A 174 4.80 21.18 -2.13
N ALA A 175 5.89 20.51 -2.47
CA ALA A 175 6.95 20.15 -1.52
C ALA A 175 7.60 21.36 -0.80
N GLY A 176 7.38 22.58 -1.28
CA GLY A 176 7.79 23.82 -0.61
C GLY A 176 6.74 24.44 0.33
N GLU A 177 5.48 24.02 0.27
CA GLU A 177 4.44 24.47 1.19
C GLU A 177 4.36 23.47 2.35
N SER A 178 5.08 23.77 3.42
CA SER A 178 5.10 22.91 4.60
C SER A 178 3.71 22.82 5.25
N HIS A 179 3.34 21.64 5.72
CA HIS A 179 2.19 21.45 6.62
C HIS A 179 2.31 22.29 7.91
N SER A 180 3.49 22.87 8.16
CA SER A 180 3.76 23.89 9.18
C SER A 180 3.25 25.28 8.81
N GLY A 181 2.75 25.50 7.59
CA GLY A 181 2.11 26.73 7.21
C GLY A 181 0.87 27.04 8.07
N TRP A 182 0.42 28.30 8.09
CA TRP A 182 -0.69 28.75 8.93
C TRP A 182 -1.98 27.93 8.74
N ILE A 183 -2.23 27.37 7.54
CA ILE A 183 -3.40 26.54 7.24
C ILE A 183 -3.31 25.21 7.99
N GLY A 184 -2.16 24.53 7.94
CA GLY A 184 -1.94 23.27 8.66
C GLY A 184 -2.02 23.47 10.17
N GLN A 185 -1.35 24.50 10.71
CA GLN A 185 -1.41 24.84 12.12
C GLN A 185 -2.85 25.11 12.58
N ARG A 186 -3.62 25.87 11.79
CA ARG A 186 -5.03 26.14 12.09
C ARG A 186 -5.88 24.88 12.06
N PHE A 187 -5.66 24.00 11.09
CA PHE A 187 -6.39 22.74 10.97
C PHE A 187 -6.16 21.86 12.21
N TYR A 188 -4.90 21.58 12.53
CA TYR A 188 -4.56 20.73 13.66
C TYR A 188 -4.91 21.34 15.02
N HIS A 189 -4.76 22.64 15.18
CA HIS A 189 -5.23 23.32 16.38
C HIS A 189 -6.75 23.16 16.58
N ARG A 190 -7.54 23.28 15.51
CA ARG A 190 -8.99 23.05 15.56
C ARG A 190 -9.35 21.58 15.79
N ALA A 191 -8.49 20.66 15.40
CA ALA A 191 -8.61 19.23 15.71
C ALA A 191 -8.22 18.89 17.17
N GLY A 192 -7.81 19.89 17.96
CA GLY A 192 -7.46 19.73 19.38
C GLY A 192 -6.00 19.35 19.63
N MET A 193 -5.13 19.46 18.63
CA MET A 193 -3.70 19.20 18.84
C MET A 193 -3.04 20.34 19.60
N PRO A 194 -2.23 20.06 20.67
CA PRO A 194 -1.48 21.06 21.42
C PRO A 194 -0.43 21.75 20.54
N ALA A 195 -0.13 23.01 20.84
CA ALA A 195 0.79 23.83 20.03
C ALA A 195 2.23 23.30 20.04
N ASP A 196 2.69 22.78 21.18
CA ASP A 196 4.01 22.15 21.35
C ASP A 196 4.16 20.89 20.48
N PHE A 197 3.13 20.07 20.40
CA PHE A 197 3.10 18.90 19.52
C PHE A 197 3.15 19.29 18.03
N LEU A 198 2.48 20.36 17.64
CA LEU A 198 2.54 20.89 16.27
C LEU A 198 3.93 21.41 15.90
N GLU A 199 4.63 22.03 16.87
CA GLU A 199 6.01 22.47 16.65
C GLU A 199 6.96 21.28 16.49
N GLU A 200 6.82 20.21 17.26
CA GLU A 200 7.60 18.98 17.13
C GLU A 200 7.37 18.28 15.79
N ILE A 201 6.10 18.15 15.38
CA ILE A 201 5.77 17.63 14.04
C ILE A 201 6.43 18.47 12.96
N GLY A 202 6.36 19.80 13.04
CA GLY A 202 6.99 20.70 12.08
C GLY A 202 8.52 20.48 11.98
N LYS A 203 9.19 20.28 13.11
CA LYS A 203 10.61 19.94 13.17
C LYS A 203 10.91 18.58 12.54
N MET A 204 10.08 17.58 12.82
CA MET A 204 10.19 16.22 12.26
C MET A 204 10.04 16.23 10.73
N TRP A 205 9.07 16.92 10.20
CA TRP A 205 8.86 17.06 8.75
C TRP A 205 10.02 17.79 8.07
N SER A 206 10.51 18.89 8.68
CA SER A 206 11.69 19.61 8.17
C SER A 206 12.95 18.74 8.15
N LYS A 207 13.12 17.89 9.15
CA LYS A 207 14.25 16.95 9.21
C LYS A 207 14.15 15.88 8.12
N ARG A 208 12.97 15.29 7.91
CA ARG A 208 12.74 14.30 6.82
C ARG A 208 13.01 14.87 5.44
N SER A 209 12.61 16.12 5.19
CA SER A 209 12.91 16.84 3.94
C SER A 209 14.43 17.02 3.74
N ASN A 210 15.18 17.26 4.81
CA ASN A 210 16.63 17.43 4.75
C ASN A 210 17.41 16.09 4.68
N GLU A 211 16.81 14.98 5.09
CA GLU A 211 17.42 13.64 5.03
C GLU A 211 17.24 12.94 3.66
N GLY A 212 16.85 13.68 2.63
CA GLY A 212 16.83 13.19 1.25
C GLY A 212 15.58 12.36 0.89
N MET A 213 14.55 12.39 1.71
CA MET A 213 13.23 11.93 1.26
C MET A 213 12.60 13.00 0.38
N SER A 214 13.06 13.06 -0.87
CA SER A 214 12.40 13.89 -1.87
C SER A 214 11.02 13.30 -2.19
N MET A 215 10.04 14.20 -2.39
CA MET A 215 8.75 13.74 -2.92
C MET A 215 8.96 13.10 -4.28
N PRO A 216 8.46 11.88 -4.50
CA PRO A 216 8.72 11.15 -5.73
C PRO A 216 8.14 11.88 -6.94
N THR A 217 8.91 11.94 -8.01
CA THR A 217 8.40 12.40 -9.30
C THR A 217 7.84 11.20 -10.06
N LEU A 218 6.55 11.21 -10.35
CA LEU A 218 5.92 10.21 -11.20
C LEU A 218 6.19 10.48 -12.69
N PRO A 219 6.13 9.45 -13.55
CA PRO A 219 6.15 9.65 -15.00
C PRO A 219 5.01 10.55 -15.47
N GLY A 220 5.16 11.16 -16.65
CA GLY A 220 4.20 12.12 -17.20
C GLY A 220 2.83 11.53 -17.60
N GLY A 221 2.73 10.21 -17.70
CA GLY A 221 1.51 9.46 -18.01
C GLY A 221 1.39 8.19 -17.17
N TYR A 222 0.19 7.62 -17.15
CA TYR A 222 -0.11 6.38 -16.45
C TYR A 222 -1.30 5.67 -17.11
N GLU A 223 -1.38 4.35 -16.92
CA GLU A 223 -2.54 3.53 -17.21
C GLU A 223 -3.47 3.51 -15.99
N ARG A 224 -4.72 3.89 -16.20
CA ARG A 224 -5.65 4.03 -15.08
C ARG A 224 -6.15 2.67 -14.59
N LEU A 225 -5.98 2.40 -13.30
CA LEU A 225 -6.69 1.34 -12.57
C LEU A 225 -8.07 1.83 -12.14
N VAL A 226 -9.06 0.93 -12.22
CA VAL A 226 -10.41 1.17 -11.72
C VAL A 226 -10.90 -0.04 -10.91
N GLU A 227 -11.90 0.20 -10.05
CA GLU A 227 -12.56 -0.87 -9.28
C GLU A 227 -13.02 -2.01 -10.19
N ASP A 228 -12.87 -3.24 -9.73
CA ASP A 228 -13.22 -4.48 -10.43
C ASP A 228 -12.49 -4.76 -11.76
N GLN A 229 -11.54 -3.90 -12.16
CA GLN A 229 -10.68 -4.19 -13.30
C GLN A 229 -9.88 -5.47 -13.05
N VAL A 230 -9.78 -6.32 -14.06
CA VAL A 230 -8.95 -7.53 -14.02
C VAL A 230 -7.70 -7.32 -14.87
N LEU A 231 -6.54 -7.57 -14.26
CA LEU A 231 -5.25 -7.64 -14.93
C LEU A 231 -4.85 -9.12 -15.00
N THR A 232 -4.73 -9.67 -16.20
CA THR A 232 -4.22 -11.04 -16.35
C THR A 232 -2.70 -11.01 -16.42
N ILE A 233 -2.03 -11.51 -15.37
CA ILE A 233 -0.57 -11.54 -15.25
C ILE A 233 -0.13 -12.98 -14.99
N GLY A 234 0.71 -13.52 -15.85
CA GLY A 234 1.22 -14.89 -15.74
C GLY A 234 0.13 -15.97 -15.77
N GLY A 235 -0.97 -15.70 -16.46
CA GLY A 235 -2.12 -16.60 -16.52
C GLY A 235 -3.04 -16.55 -15.29
N ASN A 236 -2.75 -15.71 -14.30
CA ASN A 236 -3.60 -15.47 -13.14
C ASN A 236 -4.37 -14.15 -13.30
N ASP A 237 -5.62 -14.13 -12.89
CA ASP A 237 -6.48 -12.95 -12.90
C ASP A 237 -6.37 -12.20 -11.58
N TRP A 238 -5.83 -10.99 -11.65
CA TRP A 238 -5.69 -10.08 -10.53
C TRP A 238 -6.75 -9.00 -10.61
N ARG A 239 -7.75 -9.09 -9.75
CA ARG A 239 -8.81 -8.09 -9.66
C ARG A 239 -8.38 -6.91 -8.78
N VAL A 240 -8.56 -5.72 -9.29
CA VAL A 240 -8.35 -4.47 -8.54
C VAL A 240 -9.51 -4.27 -7.57
N VAL A 241 -9.17 -4.11 -6.28
CA VAL A 241 -10.10 -3.78 -5.21
C VAL A 241 -9.68 -2.46 -4.61
N ILE A 242 -10.55 -1.45 -4.66
CA ILE A 242 -10.21 -0.11 -4.17
C ILE A 242 -10.65 0.06 -2.72
N GLY A 243 -9.71 0.45 -1.87
CA GLY A 243 -9.95 0.90 -0.51
C GLY A 243 -9.77 2.40 -0.38
N SER A 244 -10.64 3.07 0.36
CA SER A 244 -10.57 4.52 0.60
C SER A 244 -10.33 4.85 2.07
N GLY A 245 -9.61 3.98 2.79
CA GLY A 245 -9.31 4.15 4.21
C GLY A 245 -7.95 4.80 4.46
N HIS A 246 -6.90 4.20 3.91
CA HIS A 246 -5.52 4.67 4.08
C HIS A 246 -5.17 5.84 3.15
N SER A 247 -5.68 5.80 1.94
CA SER A 247 -5.52 6.84 0.91
C SER A 247 -6.78 6.94 0.05
N PRO A 248 -6.92 7.92 -0.85
CA PRO A 248 -8.19 8.19 -1.54
C PRO A 248 -8.76 7.04 -2.37
N GLU A 249 -7.89 6.34 -3.12
CA GLU A 249 -8.29 5.26 -4.04
C GLU A 249 -7.19 4.16 -4.04
N HIS A 250 -6.81 3.66 -2.86
CA HIS A 250 -5.76 2.64 -2.71
C HIS A 250 -6.12 1.37 -3.48
N ALA A 251 -5.27 0.95 -4.43
CA ALA A 251 -5.47 -0.26 -5.20
C ALA A 251 -4.89 -1.48 -4.49
N CYS A 252 -5.75 -2.41 -4.08
CA CYS A 252 -5.36 -3.76 -3.69
C CYS A 252 -5.51 -4.70 -4.88
N LEU A 253 -4.69 -5.75 -4.96
CA LEU A 253 -4.74 -6.74 -6.04
C LEU A 253 -5.13 -8.10 -5.48
N TYR A 254 -6.31 -8.60 -5.86
CA TYR A 254 -6.82 -9.89 -5.40
C TYR A 254 -6.78 -10.94 -6.50
N CYS A 255 -6.10 -12.05 -6.23
CA CYS A 255 -6.08 -13.23 -7.08
C CYS A 255 -6.82 -14.38 -6.39
N ALA A 256 -7.95 -14.79 -6.96
CA ALA A 256 -8.79 -15.85 -6.39
C ALA A 256 -8.14 -17.23 -6.53
N ASP A 257 -7.47 -17.50 -7.63
CA ASP A 257 -6.84 -18.80 -7.90
C ASP A 257 -5.67 -19.07 -6.97
N LEU A 258 -4.85 -18.06 -6.71
CA LEU A 258 -3.75 -18.14 -5.74
C LEU A 258 -4.22 -17.91 -4.30
N LYS A 259 -5.44 -17.42 -4.09
CA LYS A 259 -5.99 -17.00 -2.79
C LYS A 259 -5.10 -15.96 -2.11
N LEU A 260 -4.59 -15.02 -2.90
CA LEU A 260 -3.70 -13.95 -2.47
C LEU A 260 -4.36 -12.59 -2.61
N LEU A 261 -4.05 -11.72 -1.65
CA LEU A 261 -4.36 -10.30 -1.69
C LEU A 261 -3.07 -9.52 -1.44
N ILE A 262 -2.65 -8.73 -2.42
CA ILE A 262 -1.64 -7.70 -2.22
C ILE A 262 -2.40 -6.48 -1.72
N ALA A 263 -2.35 -6.23 -0.42
CA ALA A 263 -3.17 -5.22 0.24
C ALA A 263 -2.47 -3.87 0.37
N GLY A 264 -1.16 -3.79 0.11
CA GLY A 264 -0.38 -2.60 0.43
C GLY A 264 -0.65 -2.15 1.86
N ASP A 265 -0.87 -0.86 2.05
CA ASP A 265 -1.13 -0.27 3.37
C ASP A 265 -2.62 -0.20 3.75
N GLN A 266 -3.51 -0.71 2.89
CA GLN A 266 -4.95 -0.76 3.16
C GLN A 266 -5.28 -1.73 4.31
N ILE A 267 -4.50 -2.82 4.45
CA ILE A 267 -4.64 -3.79 5.54
C ILE A 267 -3.25 -4.05 6.15
N LEU A 268 -3.09 -3.67 7.40
CA LEU A 268 -1.86 -3.84 8.16
C LEU A 268 -2.11 -4.74 9.38
N PRO A 269 -1.22 -5.72 9.68
CA PRO A 269 -1.49 -6.73 10.70
C PRO A 269 -1.32 -6.23 12.13
N ILE A 270 -0.51 -5.21 12.37
CA ILE A 270 -0.08 -4.77 13.72
C ILE A 270 -0.54 -3.37 14.04
N ILE A 271 -0.63 -2.51 13.05
CA ILE A 271 -1.06 -1.12 13.19
C ILE A 271 -2.34 -0.89 12.39
N THR A 272 -3.10 0.13 12.78
CA THR A 272 -4.23 0.58 11.94
C THR A 272 -3.70 1.24 10.68
N SER A 273 -4.43 1.06 9.59
CA SER A 273 -4.20 1.88 8.40
C SER A 273 -4.46 3.33 8.78
N ASN A 274 -3.42 4.14 8.84
CA ASN A 274 -3.53 5.56 9.16
C ASN A 274 -4.11 6.31 7.97
N VAL A 275 -4.98 7.25 8.24
CA VAL A 275 -5.60 8.14 7.25
C VAL A 275 -4.96 9.52 7.34
#